data_ed4d37fb64464d3f11c31c57bbf234b6
#
_entry.id   ed4d37fb64464d3f11c31c57bbf234b6
#
_cell.length_a   1.000
_cell.length_b   1.000
_cell.length_c   1.000
_cell.angle_alpha   90.00
_cell.angle_beta   90.00
_cell.angle_gamma   90.00
#
_symmetry.space_group_name_H-M   'P 1'
#
loop_
_entity.id
_entity.type
_entity.pdbx_description
1 polymer ?
#
loop_
_entity_poly.entity_id
_entity_poly.type
_entity_poly.pdbx_seq_one_letter_code
_entity_poly.pdbx_strand_id
1 'polypeptide(L)'
;MKGEIKQICILVDDLETAMKNYWEKFGIGPWDVRHFTPETVRDFYVRGQKVTEDFDFICAVTWEGDIEYELIQPVKGPNIYWEHLERFGSGLHHFKIVIRDDDELAAYVKELEAKGLTVTQTGWIDNDVHYYVDSYDKLGLVLELGNGGKIGEAEEVYPSRDAVRPVEHQQNIRQIALVVDDVEKYMNNFAYYLGINDWDVRHFTPQRVRNYCVDGKPVTEDFDFICAVKWAGDMELELIQPIKGPNVYQAFLEKHGPGLHHVKDVCPDEEILKQFERLKGDGMRITQTGWIDGDSHYYMNTEELLK
;
A
#
# COMPACT_ATOMS: atom_id res chain seq x y z
N MET A 1 -5.81 -0.29 17.69
CA MET A 1 -4.46 -0.51 17.07
C MET A 1 -3.42 0.25 17.86
N LYS A 2 -2.23 -0.32 18.07
CA LYS A 2 -1.08 0.40 18.60
C LYS A 2 -0.39 1.14 17.45
N GLY A 3 0.07 2.35 17.69
CA GLY A 3 0.74 3.19 16.67
C GLY A 3 -0.19 3.77 15.62
N GLU A 4 0.40 4.33 14.58
CA GLU A 4 -0.26 5.02 13.46
C GLU A 4 0.21 4.47 12.12
N ILE A 5 -0.68 4.32 11.16
CA ILE A 5 -0.30 4.00 9.78
C ILE A 5 0.26 5.27 9.16
N LYS A 6 1.54 5.25 8.77
CA LYS A 6 2.23 6.42 8.23
C LYS A 6 2.90 6.22 6.88
N GLN A 7 2.96 4.98 6.39
CA GLN A 7 3.64 4.71 5.12
C GLN A 7 2.88 3.62 4.35
N ILE A 8 2.87 3.77 3.04
CA ILE A 8 2.54 2.74 2.07
C ILE A 8 3.75 2.47 1.20
N CYS A 9 4.03 1.20 0.95
CA CYS A 9 5.16 0.81 0.14
C CYS A 9 4.73 0.03 -1.11
N ILE A 10 5.41 0.36 -2.19
CA ILE A 10 5.29 -0.30 -3.49
C ILE A 10 6.66 -0.88 -3.85
N LEU A 11 6.73 -2.17 -4.11
CA LEU A 11 7.92 -2.78 -4.71
C LEU A 11 7.90 -2.56 -6.22
N VAL A 12 9.06 -2.23 -6.75
CA VAL A 12 9.27 -1.96 -8.18
C VAL A 12 10.50 -2.68 -8.70
N ASP A 13 10.48 -3.02 -9.97
CA ASP A 13 11.62 -3.59 -10.69
C ASP A 13 12.49 -2.53 -11.39
N ASP A 14 11.96 -1.32 -11.57
CA ASP A 14 12.66 -0.15 -12.11
C ASP A 14 12.27 1.11 -11.33
N LEU A 15 13.10 1.49 -10.36
CA LEU A 15 12.85 2.61 -9.47
C LEU A 15 12.85 3.96 -10.20
N GLU A 16 13.76 4.15 -11.15
CA GLU A 16 13.89 5.39 -11.89
C GLU A 16 12.62 5.64 -12.73
N THR A 17 12.18 4.62 -13.46
CA THR A 17 10.95 4.69 -14.25
C THR A 17 9.73 4.89 -13.35
N ALA A 18 9.63 4.20 -12.22
CA ALA A 18 8.53 4.38 -11.28
C ALA A 18 8.50 5.80 -10.71
N MET A 19 9.58 6.31 -10.14
CA MET A 19 9.66 7.69 -9.63
C MET A 19 9.23 8.73 -10.67
N LYS A 20 9.72 8.56 -11.92
CA LYS A 20 9.35 9.43 -13.02
C LYS A 20 7.85 9.37 -13.31
N ASN A 21 7.27 8.18 -13.39
CA ASN A 21 5.84 8.01 -13.64
C ASN A 21 4.98 8.61 -12.52
N TYR A 22 5.33 8.39 -11.25
CA TYR A 22 4.64 8.98 -10.12
C TYR A 22 4.70 10.51 -10.14
N TRP A 23 5.86 11.08 -10.44
CA TRP A 23 6.03 12.52 -10.56
C TRP A 23 5.27 13.12 -11.73
N GLU A 24 5.53 12.64 -12.95
CA GLU A 24 4.96 13.22 -14.16
C GLU A 24 3.44 13.05 -14.27
N LYS A 25 2.94 11.89 -13.80
CA LYS A 25 1.52 11.56 -13.94
C LYS A 25 0.67 12.00 -12.76
N PHE A 26 1.20 11.97 -11.55
CA PHE A 26 0.42 12.24 -10.33
C PHE A 26 0.99 13.36 -9.47
N GLY A 27 2.15 13.91 -9.82
CA GLY A 27 2.81 14.95 -9.04
C GLY A 27 3.35 14.45 -7.69
N ILE A 28 3.47 13.14 -7.50
CA ILE A 28 3.99 12.55 -6.26
C ILE A 28 5.51 12.65 -6.25
N GLY A 29 6.06 13.38 -5.31
CA GLY A 29 7.47 13.70 -5.17
C GLY A 29 7.68 15.15 -4.71
N PRO A 30 8.93 15.66 -4.62
CA PRO A 30 10.19 14.99 -4.99
C PRO A 30 10.55 13.83 -4.07
N TRP A 31 11.28 12.85 -4.59
CA TRP A 31 11.68 11.63 -3.93
C TRP A 31 13.07 11.75 -3.33
N ASP A 32 13.23 11.38 -2.08
CA ASP A 32 14.51 11.19 -1.40
C ASP A 32 14.98 9.76 -1.62
N VAL A 33 16.10 9.61 -2.34
CA VAL A 33 16.63 8.29 -2.72
C VAL A 33 17.82 7.91 -1.85
N ARG A 34 17.85 6.66 -1.39
CA ARG A 34 18.93 6.09 -0.56
C ARG A 34 19.20 4.64 -0.92
N HIS A 35 20.48 4.27 -0.89
CA HIS A 35 20.92 2.89 -0.94
C HIS A 35 21.04 2.30 0.46
N PHE A 36 20.50 1.12 0.63
CA PHE A 36 20.62 0.34 1.86
C PHE A 36 21.54 -0.85 1.64
N THR A 37 22.72 -0.73 2.20
CA THR A 37 23.88 -1.62 2.03
C THR A 37 24.43 -2.02 3.40
N PRO A 38 25.41 -2.95 3.48
CA PRO A 38 26.07 -3.27 4.76
C PRO A 38 26.69 -2.07 5.49
N GLU A 39 27.01 -0.98 4.77
CA GLU A 39 27.57 0.23 5.35
C GLU A 39 26.49 1.15 5.97
N THR A 40 25.25 1.10 5.45
CA THR A 40 24.16 2.00 5.88
C THR A 40 23.16 1.32 6.80
N VAL A 41 23.06 -0.03 6.77
CA VAL A 41 22.13 -0.80 7.61
C VAL A 41 22.92 -1.62 8.64
N ARG A 42 22.73 -1.31 9.92
CA ARG A 42 23.30 -2.10 11.01
C ARG A 42 22.30 -3.14 11.51
N ASP A 43 22.83 -4.24 12.06
CA ASP A 43 22.04 -5.34 12.62
C ASP A 43 20.94 -5.83 11.68
N PHE A 44 21.34 -6.09 10.43
CA PHE A 44 20.44 -6.59 9.40
C PHE A 44 20.25 -8.10 9.53
N TYR A 45 19.01 -8.51 9.67
CA TYR A 45 18.60 -9.92 9.78
C TYR A 45 17.48 -10.23 8.78
N VAL A 46 17.62 -11.36 8.12
CA VAL A 46 16.59 -11.94 7.24
C VAL A 46 16.25 -13.33 7.77
N ARG A 47 14.96 -13.59 8.06
CA ARG A 47 14.46 -14.85 8.63
C ARG A 47 15.24 -15.31 9.88
N GLY A 48 15.56 -14.36 10.76
CA GLY A 48 16.27 -14.58 12.00
C GLY A 48 17.78 -14.84 11.85
N GLN A 49 18.31 -14.83 10.63
CA GLN A 49 19.73 -14.99 10.38
C GLN A 49 20.39 -13.65 10.09
N LYS A 50 21.51 -13.35 10.78
CA LYS A 50 22.27 -12.14 10.52
C LYS A 50 22.85 -12.20 9.11
N VAL A 51 22.55 -11.17 8.31
CA VAL A 51 23.10 -11.05 6.96
C VAL A 51 24.55 -10.61 7.07
N THR A 52 25.45 -11.42 6.52
CA THR A 52 26.91 -11.16 6.45
C THR A 52 27.38 -11.04 5.01
N GLU A 53 26.53 -11.37 4.09
CA GLU A 53 26.74 -11.25 2.65
C GLU A 53 26.51 -9.82 2.20
N ASP A 54 27.07 -9.47 1.05
CA ASP A 54 26.81 -8.19 0.42
C ASP A 54 25.34 -8.10 -0.05
N PHE A 55 24.70 -6.99 0.23
CA PHE A 55 23.32 -6.71 -0.19
C PHE A 55 23.16 -5.24 -0.60
N ASP A 56 22.17 -4.98 -1.40
CA ASP A 56 21.76 -3.64 -1.81
C ASP A 56 20.29 -3.64 -2.17
N PHE A 57 19.54 -2.69 -1.64
CA PHE A 57 18.22 -2.30 -2.09
C PHE A 57 18.10 -0.78 -2.02
N ILE A 58 17.36 -0.21 -2.96
CA ILE A 58 17.20 1.24 -3.08
C ILE A 58 15.79 1.60 -2.66
N CYS A 59 15.67 2.59 -1.77
CA CYS A 59 14.38 3.16 -1.39
C CYS A 59 14.30 4.60 -1.85
N ALA A 60 13.16 4.96 -2.43
CA ALA A 60 12.79 6.34 -2.71
C ALA A 60 11.55 6.68 -1.88
N VAL A 61 11.62 7.72 -1.06
CA VAL A 61 10.53 8.14 -0.18
C VAL A 61 10.10 9.57 -0.46
N THR A 62 8.80 9.82 -0.31
CA THR A 62 8.22 11.17 -0.33
C THR A 62 6.98 11.24 0.55
N TRP A 63 6.63 12.43 1.01
CA TRP A 63 5.42 12.67 1.80
C TRP A 63 4.36 13.36 0.97
N GLU A 64 3.16 12.78 0.94
CA GLU A 64 1.96 13.41 0.41
C GLU A 64 0.93 13.54 1.56
N GLY A 65 0.77 14.77 2.05
CA GLY A 65 0.01 15.01 3.27
C GLY A 65 0.64 14.34 4.48
N ASP A 66 -0.13 13.46 5.14
CA ASP A 66 0.28 12.77 6.37
C ASP A 66 0.76 11.32 6.12
N ILE A 67 0.87 10.91 4.87
CA ILE A 67 1.30 9.58 4.48
C ILE A 67 2.62 9.61 3.70
N GLU A 68 3.55 8.75 4.05
CA GLU A 68 4.78 8.53 3.31
C GLU A 68 4.55 7.48 2.21
N TYR A 69 4.93 7.83 1.00
CA TYR A 69 5.08 6.88 -0.09
C TYR A 69 6.50 6.36 -0.12
N GLU A 70 6.64 5.07 -0.21
CA GLU A 70 7.92 4.40 -0.39
C GLU A 70 7.90 3.53 -1.64
N LEU A 71 8.91 3.69 -2.47
CA LEU A 71 9.23 2.78 -3.57
C LEU A 71 10.49 2.02 -3.20
N ILE A 72 10.47 0.68 -3.30
CA ILE A 72 11.66 -0.15 -3.03
C ILE A 72 12.00 -0.96 -4.26
N GLN A 73 13.27 -0.93 -4.64
CA GLN A 73 13.87 -1.81 -5.64
C GLN A 73 14.98 -2.65 -5.00
N PRO A 74 14.84 -3.98 -4.91
CA PRO A 74 15.96 -4.85 -4.54
C PRO A 74 16.97 -4.90 -5.69
N VAL A 75 18.27 -4.82 -5.37
CA VAL A 75 19.36 -4.83 -6.34
C VAL A 75 20.17 -6.12 -6.24
N LYS A 76 20.56 -6.51 -5.03
CA LYS A 76 21.32 -7.76 -4.78
C LYS A 76 21.21 -8.22 -3.34
N GLY A 77 21.63 -9.47 -3.11
CA GLY A 77 21.76 -10.06 -1.79
C GLY A 77 20.43 -10.46 -1.14
N PRO A 78 20.51 -11.00 0.08
CA PRO A 78 19.33 -11.51 0.77
C PRO A 78 18.45 -10.36 1.30
N ASN A 79 17.17 -10.38 0.90
CA ASN A 79 16.08 -9.57 1.42
C ASN A 79 14.74 -10.22 1.11
N ILE A 80 13.65 -9.76 1.72
CA ILE A 80 12.31 -10.33 1.51
C ILE A 80 11.62 -9.81 0.25
N TYR A 81 12.15 -8.79 -0.40
CA TYR A 81 11.49 -8.10 -1.52
C TYR A 81 11.48 -8.95 -2.80
N TRP A 82 12.53 -9.77 -3.00
CA TRP A 82 12.61 -10.69 -4.14
C TRP A 82 11.44 -11.65 -4.23
N GLU A 83 11.02 -12.20 -3.07
CA GLU A 83 9.91 -13.16 -3.02
C GLU A 83 8.59 -12.52 -3.49
N HIS A 84 8.38 -11.25 -3.13
CA HIS A 84 7.19 -10.53 -3.57
C HIS A 84 7.23 -10.24 -5.08
N LEU A 85 8.36 -9.72 -5.59
CA LEU A 85 8.50 -9.43 -7.02
C LEU A 85 8.36 -10.69 -7.88
N GLU A 86 8.92 -11.83 -7.43
CA GLU A 86 8.79 -13.10 -8.12
C GLU A 86 7.33 -13.60 -8.16
N ARG A 87 6.61 -13.42 -7.05
CA ARG A 87 5.24 -13.92 -6.91
C ARG A 87 4.19 -13.01 -7.54
N PHE A 88 4.32 -11.71 -7.38
CA PHE A 88 3.28 -10.73 -7.69
C PHE A 88 3.72 -9.70 -8.73
N GLY A 89 5.01 -9.54 -8.99
CA GLY A 89 5.57 -8.44 -9.76
C GLY A 89 5.59 -7.12 -8.96
N SER A 90 5.82 -6.02 -9.66
CA SER A 90 5.75 -4.68 -9.06
C SER A 90 4.34 -4.36 -8.55
N GLY A 91 4.22 -3.81 -7.35
CA GLY A 91 2.91 -3.48 -6.75
C GLY A 91 2.97 -3.20 -5.25
N LEU A 92 1.80 -2.97 -4.65
CA LEU A 92 1.65 -2.73 -3.21
C LEU A 92 2.18 -3.92 -2.40
N HIS A 93 3.05 -3.63 -1.44
CA HIS A 93 3.70 -4.65 -0.61
C HIS A 93 3.27 -4.59 0.85
N HIS A 94 3.40 -3.44 1.49
CA HIS A 94 3.09 -3.27 2.90
C HIS A 94 2.55 -1.87 3.22
N PHE A 95 2.01 -1.74 4.41
CA PHE A 95 1.94 -0.47 5.11
C PHE A 95 2.75 -0.54 6.40
N LYS A 96 3.29 0.59 6.85
CA LYS A 96 4.07 0.72 8.08
C LYS A 96 3.23 1.32 9.20
N ILE A 97 3.22 0.64 10.34
CA ILE A 97 2.72 1.18 11.61
C ILE A 97 3.90 1.76 12.39
N VAL A 98 3.84 3.04 12.69
CA VAL A 98 4.85 3.74 13.47
C VAL A 98 4.47 3.74 14.94
N ILE A 99 5.36 3.24 15.79
CA ILE A 99 5.31 3.27 17.26
C ILE A 99 6.58 3.94 17.74
N ARG A 100 6.51 5.21 18.16
CA ARG A 100 7.67 6.07 18.37
C ARG A 100 8.55 5.70 19.56
N ASP A 101 8.01 4.99 20.53
CA ASP A 101 8.77 4.49 21.69
C ASP A 101 9.37 3.12 21.36
N ASP A 102 10.70 3.01 21.44
CA ASP A 102 11.43 1.79 21.07
C ASP A 102 11.08 0.59 21.98
N ASP A 103 10.82 0.83 23.27
CA ASP A 103 10.44 -0.23 24.22
C ASP A 103 9.02 -0.72 23.95
N GLU A 104 8.08 0.19 23.64
CA GLU A 104 6.71 -0.17 23.23
C GLU A 104 6.73 -0.92 21.89
N LEU A 105 7.53 -0.48 20.93
CA LEU A 105 7.70 -1.15 19.64
C LEU A 105 8.23 -2.57 19.83
N ALA A 106 9.32 -2.73 20.59
CA ALA A 106 9.92 -4.04 20.86
C ALA A 106 8.95 -4.97 21.62
N ALA A 107 8.17 -4.42 22.56
CA ALA A 107 7.14 -5.18 23.27
C ALA A 107 6.01 -5.63 22.34
N TYR A 108 5.62 -4.77 21.38
CA TYR A 108 4.57 -5.12 20.42
C TYR A 108 5.04 -6.17 19.41
N VAL A 109 6.27 -6.08 18.91
CA VAL A 109 6.87 -7.14 18.08
C VAL A 109 6.82 -8.50 18.80
N LYS A 110 7.26 -8.55 20.07
CA LYS A 110 7.18 -9.79 20.88
C LYS A 110 5.75 -10.29 21.09
N GLU A 111 4.79 -9.38 21.24
CA GLU A 111 3.37 -9.76 21.33
C GLU A 111 2.89 -10.44 20.04
N LEU A 112 3.27 -9.91 18.87
CA LEU A 112 2.92 -10.51 17.59
C LEU A 112 3.61 -11.87 17.37
N GLU A 113 4.88 -11.99 17.78
CA GLU A 113 5.60 -13.27 17.76
C GLU A 113 4.92 -14.32 18.68
N ALA A 114 4.50 -13.91 19.88
CA ALA A 114 3.75 -14.78 20.78
C ALA A 114 2.38 -15.21 20.23
N LYS A 115 1.80 -14.43 19.32
CA LYS A 115 0.58 -14.77 18.57
C LYS A 115 0.87 -15.61 17.31
N GLY A 116 2.12 -15.97 17.06
CA GLY A 116 2.53 -16.87 15.97
C GLY A 116 2.92 -16.18 14.65
N LEU A 117 3.10 -14.87 14.66
CA LEU A 117 3.75 -14.17 13.54
C LEU A 117 5.27 -14.18 13.74
N THR A 118 6.04 -14.09 12.67
CA THR A 118 7.50 -14.08 12.71
C THR A 118 8.08 -12.85 12.06
N VAL A 119 9.17 -12.31 12.61
CA VAL A 119 9.93 -11.25 11.97
C VAL A 119 10.74 -11.85 10.83
N THR A 120 10.46 -11.43 9.61
CA THR A 120 11.13 -11.91 8.40
C THR A 120 12.32 -11.06 8.00
N GLN A 121 12.29 -9.76 8.31
CA GLN A 121 13.42 -8.87 8.09
C GLN A 121 13.44 -7.76 9.14
N THR A 122 14.62 -7.38 9.59
CA THR A 122 14.81 -6.24 10.49
C THR A 122 16.19 -5.63 10.33
N GLY A 123 16.32 -4.36 10.62
CA GLY A 123 17.58 -3.63 10.62
C GLY A 123 17.41 -2.22 11.16
N TRP A 124 18.53 -1.56 11.42
CA TRP A 124 18.60 -0.18 11.81
C TRP A 124 19.24 0.66 10.72
N ILE A 125 18.60 1.77 10.41
CA ILE A 125 19.12 2.79 9.51
C ILE A 125 19.19 4.09 10.33
N ASP A 126 20.39 4.50 10.71
CA ASP A 126 20.59 5.60 11.67
C ASP A 126 19.78 5.38 12.96
N ASN A 127 18.74 6.15 13.17
CA ASN A 127 17.84 6.05 14.32
C ASN A 127 16.49 5.40 14.00
N ASP A 128 16.27 4.97 12.75
CA ASP A 128 15.07 4.25 12.36
C ASP A 128 15.30 2.74 12.45
N VAL A 129 14.38 2.05 13.13
CA VAL A 129 14.33 0.58 13.14
C VAL A 129 13.07 0.12 12.45
N HIS A 130 13.19 -0.93 11.68
CA HIS A 130 12.08 -1.56 11.00
C HIS A 130 12.03 -3.08 11.29
N TYR A 131 10.81 -3.59 11.36
CA TYR A 131 10.51 -5.02 11.52
C TYR A 131 9.45 -5.40 10.50
N TYR A 132 9.81 -6.21 9.52
CA TYR A 132 8.84 -6.84 8.63
C TYR A 132 8.34 -8.13 9.26
N VAL A 133 7.03 -8.27 9.31
CA VAL A 133 6.37 -9.39 9.97
C VAL A 133 5.64 -10.24 8.93
N ASP A 134 5.86 -11.55 8.98
CA ASP A 134 5.15 -12.52 8.13
C ASP A 134 3.68 -12.61 8.53
N SER A 135 2.90 -11.75 7.93
CA SER A 135 1.47 -11.60 8.21
C SER A 135 0.58 -11.87 6.98
N TYR A 136 1.18 -12.22 5.83
CA TYR A 136 0.45 -12.33 4.57
C TYR A 136 -0.71 -13.33 4.66
N ASP A 137 -0.49 -14.54 5.16
CA ASP A 137 -1.55 -15.58 5.31
C ASP A 137 -2.65 -15.20 6.31
N LYS A 138 -2.39 -14.22 7.17
CA LYS A 138 -3.31 -13.79 8.23
C LYS A 138 -4.01 -12.49 7.90
N LEU A 139 -3.27 -11.52 7.35
CA LEU A 139 -3.75 -10.16 7.13
C LEU A 139 -3.87 -9.79 5.64
N GLY A 140 -3.36 -10.62 4.72
CA GLY A 140 -3.34 -10.34 3.28
C GLY A 140 -2.27 -9.34 2.86
N LEU A 141 -1.33 -9.04 3.75
CA LEU A 141 -0.23 -8.10 3.49
C LEU A 141 0.98 -8.45 4.35
N VAL A 142 2.14 -7.95 3.98
CA VAL A 142 3.29 -7.87 4.88
C VAL A 142 3.08 -6.66 5.79
N LEU A 143 3.23 -6.85 7.09
CA LEU A 143 3.15 -5.74 8.05
C LEU A 143 4.55 -5.23 8.37
N GLU A 144 4.78 -3.94 8.21
CA GLU A 144 5.97 -3.29 8.75
C GLU A 144 5.64 -2.55 10.04
N LEU A 145 6.51 -2.70 11.03
CA LEU A 145 6.53 -1.95 12.28
C LEU A 145 7.84 -1.16 12.36
N GLY A 146 7.77 0.09 12.78
CA GLY A 146 8.97 0.90 12.96
C GLY A 146 8.77 2.02 13.97
N ASN A 147 9.87 2.62 14.41
CA ASN A 147 9.80 3.75 15.34
C ASN A 147 9.64 5.13 14.65
N GLY A 148 9.78 5.18 13.31
CA GLY A 148 9.77 6.42 12.55
C GLY A 148 10.92 7.34 12.97
N GLY A 149 12.08 6.76 13.23
CA GLY A 149 13.30 7.45 13.61
C GLY A 149 13.85 8.30 12.45
N LYS A 150 14.71 9.24 12.80
CA LYS A 150 15.32 10.10 11.78
C LYS A 150 16.38 9.31 11.00
N ILE A 151 16.23 9.30 9.69
CA ILE A 151 17.23 8.85 8.71
C ILE A 151 18.00 10.09 8.21
N GLY A 152 19.28 9.92 7.89
CA GLY A 152 20.16 10.97 7.37
C GLY A 152 19.71 11.58 6.05
N GLU A 153 20.55 12.45 5.50
CA GLU A 153 20.26 13.10 4.21
C GLU A 153 20.16 12.07 3.08
N ALA A 154 19.33 12.38 2.08
CA ALA A 154 19.22 11.59 0.88
C ALA A 154 20.52 11.65 0.05
N GLU A 155 20.88 10.56 -0.58
CA GLU A 155 22.01 10.50 -1.52
C GLU A 155 21.69 11.23 -2.82
N GLU A 156 20.41 11.13 -3.23
CA GLU A 156 19.87 11.78 -4.42
C GLU A 156 18.44 12.27 -4.14
N VAL A 157 18.02 13.30 -4.88
CA VAL A 157 16.64 13.81 -4.86
C VAL A 157 16.13 13.91 -6.28
N TYR A 158 15.02 13.24 -6.59
CA TYR A 158 14.40 13.24 -7.90
C TYR A 158 12.90 13.66 -7.86
N PRO A 159 12.44 14.60 -8.71
CA PRO A 159 13.29 15.58 -9.37
C PRO A 159 13.91 16.52 -8.33
N SER A 160 14.68 17.50 -8.76
CA SER A 160 15.25 18.47 -7.81
C SER A 160 14.14 19.17 -7.01
N ARG A 161 14.43 19.56 -5.74
CA ARG A 161 13.42 20.13 -4.83
C ARG A 161 12.80 21.44 -5.29
N ASP A 162 13.42 22.12 -6.23
CA ASP A 162 12.93 23.35 -6.86
C ASP A 162 12.17 23.10 -8.18
N ALA A 163 11.97 21.82 -8.56
CA ALA A 163 11.18 21.46 -9.72
C ALA A 163 9.71 21.89 -9.55
N VAL A 164 9.14 22.41 -10.61
CA VAL A 164 7.73 22.79 -10.61
C VAL A 164 6.88 21.53 -10.71
N ARG A 165 5.97 21.36 -9.77
CA ARG A 165 5.05 20.21 -9.75
C ARG A 165 4.22 20.20 -11.05
N PRO A 166 4.21 19.08 -11.79
CA PRO A 166 3.53 19.03 -13.09
C PRO A 166 2.00 18.92 -12.96
N VAL A 167 1.51 18.63 -11.76
CA VAL A 167 0.10 18.43 -11.44
C VAL A 167 -0.26 19.31 -10.25
N GLU A 168 -1.34 20.09 -10.38
CA GLU A 168 -1.82 20.98 -9.31
C GLU A 168 -2.43 20.19 -8.14
N HIS A 169 -3.08 19.05 -8.46
CA HIS A 169 -3.70 18.20 -7.45
C HIS A 169 -2.66 17.59 -6.51
N GLN A 170 -2.86 17.78 -5.21
CA GLN A 170 -2.10 17.10 -4.16
C GLN A 170 -2.88 15.88 -3.68
N GLN A 171 -2.23 14.75 -3.64
CA GLN A 171 -2.85 13.51 -3.21
C GLN A 171 -3.31 13.57 -1.75
N ASN A 172 -4.51 13.08 -1.49
CA ASN A 172 -5.09 12.98 -0.15
C ASN A 172 -5.52 11.53 0.10
N ILE A 173 -4.51 10.68 0.33
CA ILE A 173 -4.76 9.26 0.58
C ILE A 173 -5.40 9.07 1.94
N ARG A 174 -6.59 8.47 1.93
CA ARG A 174 -7.40 8.23 3.15
C ARG A 174 -7.83 6.79 3.33
N GLN A 175 -7.58 5.91 2.34
CA GLN A 175 -7.99 4.52 2.43
C GLN A 175 -6.92 3.60 1.86
N ILE A 176 -6.74 2.47 2.53
CA ILE A 176 -5.98 1.31 2.06
C ILE A 176 -6.95 0.13 2.01
N ALA A 177 -7.08 -0.50 0.85
CA ALA A 177 -8.02 -1.58 0.65
C ALA A 177 -7.34 -2.91 0.30
N LEU A 178 -7.89 -3.97 0.86
CA LEU A 178 -7.52 -5.34 0.57
C LEU A 178 -8.71 -6.07 -0.06
N VAL A 179 -8.45 -6.85 -1.07
CA VAL A 179 -9.40 -7.85 -1.55
C VAL A 179 -9.14 -9.16 -0.84
N VAL A 180 -10.19 -9.78 -0.31
CA VAL A 180 -10.11 -10.98 0.53
C VAL A 180 -11.11 -12.05 0.08
N ASP A 181 -10.82 -13.31 0.40
CA ASP A 181 -11.69 -14.46 0.11
C ASP A 181 -12.77 -14.69 1.18
N ASP A 182 -12.57 -14.20 2.40
CA ASP A 182 -13.45 -14.34 3.54
C ASP A 182 -13.32 -13.13 4.48
N VAL A 183 -14.22 -12.16 4.32
CA VAL A 183 -14.18 -10.90 5.07
C VAL A 183 -14.27 -11.12 6.58
N GLU A 184 -15.05 -12.09 7.04
CA GLU A 184 -15.21 -12.38 8.47
C GLU A 184 -13.91 -12.93 9.08
N LYS A 185 -13.23 -13.84 8.37
CA LYS A 185 -11.91 -14.35 8.76
C LYS A 185 -10.91 -13.21 8.90
N TYR A 186 -10.86 -12.31 7.93
CA TYR A 186 -9.90 -11.19 7.96
C TYR A 186 -10.25 -10.17 9.05
N MET A 187 -11.51 -9.80 9.23
CA MET A 187 -11.93 -8.95 10.35
C MET A 187 -11.50 -9.53 11.71
N ASN A 188 -11.69 -10.83 11.91
CA ASN A 188 -11.26 -11.52 13.13
C ASN A 188 -9.73 -11.51 13.31
N ASN A 189 -8.99 -11.68 12.22
CA ASN A 189 -7.54 -11.62 12.25
C ASN A 189 -7.03 -10.20 12.55
N PHE A 190 -7.58 -9.16 11.93
CA PHE A 190 -7.25 -7.77 12.24
C PHE A 190 -7.57 -7.43 13.71
N ALA A 191 -8.68 -7.95 14.25
CA ALA A 191 -9.01 -7.81 15.66
C ALA A 191 -7.98 -8.51 16.56
N TYR A 192 -7.61 -9.75 16.26
CA TYR A 192 -6.70 -10.55 17.07
C TYR A 192 -5.26 -10.02 17.07
N TYR A 193 -4.72 -9.69 15.88
CA TYR A 193 -3.33 -9.27 15.74
C TYR A 193 -3.16 -7.77 16.01
N LEU A 194 -4.02 -6.93 15.48
CA LEU A 194 -3.84 -5.48 15.48
C LEU A 194 -4.80 -4.73 16.42
N GLY A 195 -5.77 -5.43 17.04
CA GLY A 195 -6.78 -4.80 17.88
C GLY A 195 -7.75 -3.90 17.11
N ILE A 196 -7.95 -4.17 15.80
CA ILE A 196 -8.87 -3.42 14.94
C ILE A 196 -10.21 -4.14 14.92
N ASN A 197 -11.21 -3.55 15.61
CA ASN A 197 -12.54 -4.10 15.82
C ASN A 197 -13.62 -3.16 15.29
N ASP A 198 -14.88 -3.58 15.40
CA ASP A 198 -16.07 -2.76 15.14
C ASP A 198 -16.11 -2.24 13.70
N TRP A 199 -15.97 -3.13 12.74
CA TRP A 199 -16.05 -2.85 11.32
C TRP A 199 -17.49 -2.50 10.91
N ASP A 200 -17.65 -1.47 10.07
CA ASP A 200 -18.92 -1.19 9.36
C ASP A 200 -18.99 -2.08 8.12
N VAL A 201 -19.86 -3.08 8.14
CA VAL A 201 -19.99 -4.09 7.09
C VAL A 201 -21.19 -3.80 6.22
N ARG A 202 -21.00 -3.74 4.90
CA ARG A 202 -22.04 -3.40 3.93
C ARG A 202 -21.99 -4.31 2.71
N HIS A 203 -23.18 -4.69 2.22
CA HIS A 203 -23.35 -5.32 0.91
C HIS A 203 -23.58 -4.26 -0.16
N PHE A 204 -22.87 -4.38 -1.26
CA PHE A 204 -23.00 -3.54 -2.43
C PHE A 204 -23.63 -4.34 -3.57
N THR A 205 -24.88 -4.01 -3.85
CA THR A 205 -25.77 -4.68 -4.79
C THR A 205 -26.37 -3.66 -5.75
N PRO A 206 -27.09 -4.08 -6.84
CA PRO A 206 -27.76 -3.14 -7.75
C PRO A 206 -28.75 -2.19 -7.09
N GLN A 207 -29.26 -2.54 -5.91
CA GLN A 207 -30.20 -1.68 -5.16
C GLN A 207 -29.48 -0.53 -4.44
N ARG A 208 -28.17 -0.69 -4.17
CA ARG A 208 -27.39 0.28 -3.41
C ARG A 208 -26.44 1.09 -4.26
N VAL A 209 -25.84 0.47 -5.29
CA VAL A 209 -24.87 1.13 -6.16
C VAL A 209 -25.57 1.64 -7.41
N ARG A 210 -25.52 2.95 -7.65
CA ARG A 210 -26.06 3.59 -8.85
C ARG A 210 -24.97 3.79 -9.90
N ASN A 211 -25.38 3.81 -11.18
CA ASN A 211 -24.48 4.07 -12.31
C ASN A 211 -23.24 3.15 -12.30
N TYR A 212 -23.42 1.88 -11.91
CA TYR A 212 -22.33 0.95 -11.81
C TYR A 212 -21.85 0.53 -13.21
N CYS A 213 -20.56 0.72 -13.45
CA CYS A 213 -19.91 0.35 -14.71
C CYS A 213 -18.61 -0.43 -14.43
N VAL A 214 -18.34 -1.40 -15.28
CA VAL A 214 -17.05 -2.13 -15.31
C VAL A 214 -16.50 -2.06 -16.72
N ASP A 215 -15.22 -1.68 -16.88
CA ASP A 215 -14.56 -1.43 -18.17
C ASP A 215 -15.37 -0.52 -19.10
N GLY A 216 -15.95 0.54 -18.55
CA GLY A 216 -16.74 1.53 -19.26
C GLY A 216 -18.12 1.04 -19.73
N LYS A 217 -18.54 -0.16 -19.35
CA LYS A 217 -19.84 -0.73 -19.71
C LYS A 217 -20.78 -0.73 -18.49
N PRO A 218 -21.99 -0.20 -18.61
CA PRO A 218 -22.99 -0.33 -17.56
C PRO A 218 -23.25 -1.79 -17.21
N VAL A 219 -23.20 -2.10 -15.91
CA VAL A 219 -23.53 -3.43 -15.41
C VAL A 219 -25.04 -3.53 -15.24
N THR A 220 -25.66 -4.42 -15.98
CA THR A 220 -27.12 -4.72 -15.93
C THR A 220 -27.40 -6.06 -15.25
N GLU A 221 -26.38 -6.86 -15.04
CA GLU A 221 -26.44 -8.15 -14.36
C GLU A 221 -26.48 -7.95 -12.84
N ASP A 222 -26.95 -8.97 -12.15
CA ASP A 222 -26.93 -8.99 -10.69
C ASP A 222 -25.48 -9.12 -10.18
N PHE A 223 -25.13 -8.33 -9.18
CA PHE A 223 -23.82 -8.35 -8.55
C PHE A 223 -23.94 -8.18 -7.04
N ASP A 224 -22.94 -8.67 -6.32
CA ASP A 224 -22.80 -8.50 -4.87
C ASP A 224 -21.31 -8.55 -4.49
N PHE A 225 -20.89 -7.61 -3.69
CA PHE A 225 -19.61 -7.63 -2.97
C PHE A 225 -19.79 -7.01 -1.59
N ILE A 226 -19.03 -7.51 -0.63
CA ILE A 226 -19.05 -7.04 0.75
C ILE A 226 -17.86 -6.12 0.97
N CYS A 227 -18.08 -4.94 1.55
CA CYS A 227 -17.03 -4.10 2.08
C CYS A 227 -17.18 -4.00 3.59
N ALA A 228 -16.09 -4.24 4.32
CA ALA A 228 -15.96 -3.94 5.73
C ALA A 228 -14.94 -2.81 5.88
N VAL A 229 -15.37 -1.69 6.45
CA VAL A 229 -14.53 -0.50 6.61
C VAL A 229 -14.32 -0.16 8.07
N LYS A 230 -13.11 0.34 8.39
CA LYS A 230 -12.76 0.79 9.74
C LYS A 230 -11.68 1.87 9.70
N TRP A 231 -11.95 2.97 10.36
CA TRP A 231 -10.94 4.00 10.60
C TRP A 231 -9.93 3.54 11.66
N ALA A 232 -8.67 3.51 11.28
CA ALA A 232 -7.51 3.23 12.11
C ALA A 232 -6.65 4.51 12.22
N GLY A 233 -7.02 5.41 13.14
CA GLY A 233 -6.52 6.78 13.15
C GLY A 233 -7.07 7.57 11.96
N ASP A 234 -6.20 8.17 11.18
CA ASP A 234 -6.56 9.00 10.01
C ASP A 234 -6.65 8.20 8.71
N MET A 235 -6.40 6.89 8.77
CA MET A 235 -6.46 5.97 7.63
C MET A 235 -7.66 5.04 7.74
N GLU A 236 -8.48 4.97 6.71
CA GLU A 236 -9.53 3.97 6.58
C GLU A 236 -8.94 2.68 6.02
N LEU A 237 -9.17 1.57 6.70
CA LEU A 237 -8.91 0.23 6.19
C LEU A 237 -10.19 -0.33 5.60
N GLU A 238 -10.09 -0.92 4.42
CA GLU A 238 -11.20 -1.57 3.73
C GLU A 238 -10.85 -3.02 3.39
N LEU A 239 -11.75 -3.93 3.74
CA LEU A 239 -11.71 -5.34 3.32
C LEU A 239 -12.84 -5.56 2.32
N ILE A 240 -12.53 -6.09 1.14
CA ILE A 240 -13.50 -6.29 0.06
C ILE A 240 -13.57 -7.77 -0.29
N GLN A 241 -14.77 -8.35 -0.17
CA GLN A 241 -15.02 -9.73 -0.62
C GLN A 241 -15.97 -9.71 -1.82
N PRO A 242 -15.51 -10.09 -3.02
CA PRO A 242 -16.41 -10.32 -4.15
C PRO A 242 -17.26 -11.57 -3.90
N ILE A 243 -18.56 -11.48 -4.16
CA ILE A 243 -19.52 -12.61 -4.01
C ILE A 243 -20.00 -13.10 -5.38
N LYS A 244 -20.42 -12.18 -6.24
CA LYS A 244 -20.89 -12.50 -7.59
C LYS A 244 -20.94 -11.30 -8.52
N GLY A 245 -21.05 -11.58 -9.81
CA GLY A 245 -21.25 -10.59 -10.86
C GLY A 245 -20.00 -9.83 -11.26
N PRO A 246 -20.11 -8.93 -12.25
CA PRO A 246 -18.98 -8.18 -12.74
C PRO A 246 -18.42 -7.22 -11.70
N ASN A 247 -17.12 -7.31 -11.40
CA ASN A 247 -16.36 -6.38 -10.57
C ASN A 247 -14.86 -6.59 -10.84
N VAL A 248 -14.03 -5.61 -10.46
CA VAL A 248 -12.56 -5.69 -10.60
C VAL A 248 -11.90 -6.58 -9.54
N TYR A 249 -12.58 -6.85 -8.43
CA TYR A 249 -12.03 -7.56 -7.28
C TYR A 249 -11.89 -9.06 -7.52
N GLN A 250 -12.84 -9.66 -8.25
CA GLN A 250 -12.83 -11.11 -8.53
C GLN A 250 -11.60 -11.50 -9.35
N ALA A 251 -11.30 -10.73 -10.40
CA ALA A 251 -10.13 -10.98 -11.25
C ALA A 251 -8.81 -10.83 -10.47
N PHE A 252 -8.75 -9.85 -9.57
CA PHE A 252 -7.60 -9.67 -8.68
C PHE A 252 -7.43 -10.89 -7.75
N LEU A 253 -8.50 -11.31 -7.08
CA LEU A 253 -8.48 -12.44 -6.14
C LEU A 253 -8.06 -13.75 -6.84
N GLU A 254 -8.54 -14.00 -8.05
CA GLU A 254 -8.17 -15.18 -8.84
C GLU A 254 -6.69 -15.16 -9.26
N LYS A 255 -6.16 -14.00 -9.58
CA LYS A 255 -4.78 -13.85 -10.07
C LYS A 255 -3.75 -13.82 -8.93
N HIS A 256 -4.05 -13.13 -7.84
CA HIS A 256 -3.10 -12.80 -6.78
C HIS A 256 -3.41 -13.46 -5.43
N GLY A 257 -4.63 -13.97 -5.24
CA GLY A 257 -5.13 -14.34 -3.93
C GLY A 257 -5.50 -13.11 -3.08
N PRO A 258 -5.82 -13.30 -1.79
CA PRO A 258 -6.07 -12.18 -0.87
C PRO A 258 -4.87 -11.26 -0.75
N GLY A 259 -5.09 -9.93 -0.83
CA GLY A 259 -3.97 -8.99 -0.78
C GLY A 259 -4.35 -7.53 -0.89
N LEU A 260 -3.34 -6.65 -0.76
CA LEU A 260 -3.45 -5.22 -1.00
C LEU A 260 -3.86 -4.97 -2.45
N HIS A 261 -4.93 -4.21 -2.64
CA HIS A 261 -5.51 -3.97 -3.96
C HIS A 261 -5.37 -2.51 -4.40
N HIS A 262 -5.72 -1.56 -3.54
CA HIS A 262 -5.64 -0.15 -3.90
C HIS A 262 -5.47 0.77 -2.68
N VAL A 263 -5.09 2.00 -2.99
CA VAL A 263 -5.22 3.15 -2.10
C VAL A 263 -6.22 4.12 -2.71
N LYS A 264 -6.97 4.85 -1.87
CA LYS A 264 -7.95 5.83 -2.34
C LYS A 264 -7.46 7.24 -2.06
N ASP A 265 -7.37 8.03 -3.12
CA ASP A 265 -7.25 9.47 -3.07
C ASP A 265 -8.65 10.09 -2.97
N VAL A 266 -8.87 10.92 -1.98
CA VAL A 266 -10.16 11.57 -1.73
C VAL A 266 -10.12 13.00 -2.22
N CYS A 267 -10.78 13.26 -3.34
CA CYS A 267 -10.87 14.57 -3.96
C CYS A 267 -12.23 14.78 -4.65
N PRO A 268 -12.59 16.03 -5.03
CA PRO A 268 -13.82 16.29 -5.77
C PRO A 268 -13.87 15.59 -7.12
N ASP A 269 -15.05 15.13 -7.56
CA ASP A 269 -15.26 14.44 -8.83
C ASP A 269 -14.67 15.18 -10.04
N GLU A 270 -14.76 16.49 -10.07
CA GLU A 270 -14.22 17.33 -11.14
C GLU A 270 -12.68 17.22 -11.25
N GLU A 271 -11.98 17.06 -10.12
CA GLU A 271 -10.53 16.84 -10.10
C GLU A 271 -10.18 15.44 -10.60
N ILE A 272 -10.94 14.42 -10.19
CA ILE A 272 -10.77 13.04 -10.69
C ILE A 272 -10.93 13.00 -12.21
N LEU A 273 -11.99 13.58 -12.72
CA LEU A 273 -12.27 13.61 -14.16
C LEU A 273 -11.23 14.42 -14.95
N LYS A 274 -10.73 15.52 -14.39
CA LYS A 274 -9.64 16.32 -14.95
C LYS A 274 -8.34 15.49 -15.05
N GLN A 275 -7.99 14.75 -13.99
CA GLN A 275 -6.84 13.84 -13.99
C GLN A 275 -7.01 12.73 -15.03
N PHE A 276 -8.19 12.12 -15.09
CA PHE A 276 -8.50 11.09 -16.06
C PHE A 276 -8.34 11.60 -17.51
N GLU A 277 -8.93 12.75 -17.85
CA GLU A 277 -8.82 13.33 -19.20
C GLU A 277 -7.37 13.67 -19.56
N ARG A 278 -6.56 14.12 -18.60
CA ARG A 278 -5.13 14.39 -18.81
C ARG A 278 -4.32 13.11 -19.11
N LEU A 279 -4.60 12.01 -18.41
CA LEU A 279 -3.84 10.76 -18.51
C LEU A 279 -4.42 9.74 -19.51
N LYS A 280 -5.59 10.05 -20.08
CA LYS A 280 -6.24 9.19 -21.08
C LYS A 280 -5.38 8.93 -22.30
N GLY A 281 -4.60 9.93 -22.73
CA GLY A 281 -3.63 9.80 -23.82
C GLY A 281 -2.48 8.85 -23.52
N ASP A 282 -2.15 8.65 -22.25
CA ASP A 282 -1.12 7.74 -21.76
C ASP A 282 -1.66 6.31 -21.49
N GLY A 283 -2.93 6.05 -21.86
CA GLY A 283 -3.55 4.74 -21.70
C GLY A 283 -4.33 4.55 -20.38
N MET A 284 -4.53 5.61 -19.58
CA MET A 284 -5.40 5.53 -18.41
C MET A 284 -6.84 5.23 -18.81
N ARG A 285 -7.46 4.31 -18.14
CA ARG A 285 -8.88 3.98 -18.27
C ARG A 285 -9.51 3.76 -16.90
N ILE A 286 -10.79 4.08 -16.80
CA ILE A 286 -11.60 3.75 -15.63
C ILE A 286 -12.03 2.31 -15.77
N THR A 287 -11.58 1.46 -14.84
CA THR A 287 -11.88 0.02 -14.83
C THR A 287 -13.18 -0.28 -14.10
N GLN A 288 -13.52 0.51 -13.08
CA GLN A 288 -14.79 0.40 -12.38
C GLN A 288 -15.24 1.76 -11.87
N THR A 289 -16.54 2.03 -11.89
CA THR A 289 -17.13 3.21 -11.25
C THR A 289 -18.52 2.92 -10.75
N GLY A 290 -18.93 3.65 -9.71
CA GLY A 290 -20.27 3.58 -9.15
C GLY A 290 -20.52 4.67 -8.11
N TRP A 291 -21.76 4.93 -7.80
CA TRP A 291 -22.21 5.88 -6.79
C TRP A 291 -22.87 5.14 -5.63
N ILE A 292 -22.40 5.40 -4.42
CA ILE A 292 -22.91 4.82 -3.19
C ILE A 292 -23.29 5.97 -2.27
N ASP A 293 -24.58 6.13 -2.01
CA ASP A 293 -25.16 7.27 -1.27
C ASP A 293 -24.74 8.62 -1.91
N GLY A 294 -23.83 9.36 -1.35
CA GLY A 294 -23.31 10.62 -1.87
C GLY A 294 -21.86 10.54 -2.35
N ASP A 295 -21.27 9.35 -2.38
CA ASP A 295 -19.86 9.12 -2.69
C ASP A 295 -19.71 8.41 -4.04
N SER A 296 -18.83 8.91 -4.89
CA SER A 296 -18.49 8.34 -6.19
C SER A 296 -17.14 7.62 -6.09
N HIS A 297 -17.03 6.50 -6.78
CA HIS A 297 -15.83 5.68 -6.80
C HIS A 297 -15.37 5.48 -8.24
N TYR A 298 -14.09 5.76 -8.48
CA TYR A 298 -13.44 5.58 -9.78
C TYR A 298 -12.18 4.74 -9.58
N TYR A 299 -12.17 3.52 -10.11
CA TYR A 299 -11.00 2.66 -10.16
C TYR A 299 -10.28 2.86 -11.49
N MET A 300 -8.97 3.02 -11.44
CA MET A 300 -8.14 3.27 -12.61
C MET A 300 -7.05 2.20 -12.73
N ASN A 301 -6.64 1.90 -13.97
CA ASN A 301 -5.58 0.93 -14.25
C ASN A 301 -4.18 1.49 -13.96
N THR A 302 -3.96 2.06 -12.80
CA THR A 302 -2.68 2.71 -12.43
C THR A 302 -1.52 1.73 -12.38
N GLU A 303 -1.78 0.45 -12.13
CA GLU A 303 -0.78 -0.62 -12.15
C GLU A 303 0.04 -0.65 -13.46
N GLU A 304 -0.59 -0.42 -14.60
CA GLU A 304 0.07 -0.40 -15.91
C GLU A 304 0.84 0.90 -16.17
N LEU A 305 0.52 1.97 -15.47
CA LEU A 305 1.07 3.31 -15.70
C LEU A 305 2.18 3.69 -14.73
N LEU A 306 2.26 3.03 -13.59
CA LEU A 306 3.16 3.39 -12.48
C LEU A 306 4.33 2.42 -12.28
N LYS A 307 4.36 1.34 -13.05
CA LYS A 307 5.50 0.39 -13.07
C LYS A 307 6.68 0.95 -13.83
#